data_34e177ddad9d88cc37c06e721f0465c0
#
_entry.id   34e177ddad9d88cc37c06e721f0465c0
#
_cell.length_a   1.000
_cell.length_b   1.000
_cell.length_c   1.000
_cell.angle_alpha   90.00
_cell.angle_beta   90.00
_cell.angle_gamma   90.00
#
_symmetry.space_group_name_H-M   'P 1'
#
loop_
_entity.id
_entity.type
_entity.pdbx_description
1 polymer ?
#
loop_
_entity_poly.entity_id
_entity_poly.type
_entity_poly.pdbx_seq_one_letter_code
_entity_poly.pdbx_strand_id
1 'polypeptide(L)'
;MQQSSELFFASSNNHKFEEAQRILSNLGLEINMFKTTLEEIQSNSMNEIAKRKALDAFRKIKKPVIIEDDGLFIESLDGFPGPYSSYVYDTIGNKGIMRLLENIETRNAKFVAIIAYCNGDDDVQLFESSIPGKISLSIEEGGWGYDPIFIPDGESKTYANVSDKDKFSHRSASLKKFSDWFMHTQLDSGL
;
A
#
# COMPACT_ATOMS: atom_id res chain seq x y z
N MET A 1 -19.82 22.58 -16.39
CA MET A 1 -19.44 21.99 -15.09
C MET A 1 -19.00 20.56 -15.38
N GLN A 2 -17.70 20.32 -15.40
CA GLN A 2 -17.17 18.95 -15.51
C GLN A 2 -17.61 18.19 -14.26
N GLN A 3 -18.41 17.13 -14.43
CA GLN A 3 -18.60 16.16 -13.37
C GLN A 3 -17.24 15.49 -13.17
N SER A 4 -16.53 15.89 -12.11
CA SER A 4 -15.39 15.10 -11.64
C SER A 4 -15.94 13.70 -11.36
N SER A 5 -15.47 12.69 -12.08
CA SER A 5 -15.87 11.31 -11.84
C SER A 5 -15.52 10.98 -10.39
N GLU A 6 -16.53 10.68 -9.57
CA GLU A 6 -16.29 10.28 -8.18
C GLU A 6 -15.34 9.07 -8.15
N LEU A 7 -14.20 9.22 -7.48
CA LEU A 7 -13.22 8.16 -7.29
C LEU A 7 -13.36 7.60 -5.86
N PHE A 8 -13.40 6.28 -5.77
CA PHE A 8 -13.53 5.59 -4.49
C PHE A 8 -12.25 4.84 -4.14
N PHE A 9 -11.95 4.80 -2.83
CA PHE A 9 -10.92 3.94 -2.25
C PHE A 9 -11.62 2.82 -1.46
N ALA A 10 -11.48 1.58 -1.96
CA ALA A 10 -12.12 0.43 -1.33
C ALA A 10 -11.17 -0.26 -0.35
N SER A 11 -11.52 -0.25 0.92
CA SER A 11 -10.75 -0.88 1.99
C SER A 11 -11.61 -1.11 3.24
N SER A 12 -11.24 -2.07 4.08
CA SER A 12 -11.71 -2.17 5.47
C SER A 12 -10.80 -1.44 6.47
N ASN A 13 -9.60 -1.03 6.03
CA ASN A 13 -8.58 -0.42 6.87
C ASN A 13 -8.65 1.12 6.80
N ASN A 14 -9.08 1.75 7.90
CA ASN A 14 -9.20 3.20 7.97
C ASN A 14 -7.84 3.92 7.86
N HIS A 15 -6.75 3.36 8.43
CA HIS A 15 -5.41 3.98 8.36
C HIS A 15 -4.91 4.08 6.91
N LYS A 16 -5.12 3.04 6.10
CA LYS A 16 -4.79 3.08 4.68
C LYS A 16 -5.55 4.19 3.95
N PHE A 17 -6.85 4.30 4.21
CA PHE A 17 -7.68 5.34 3.62
C PHE A 17 -7.23 6.75 4.03
N GLU A 18 -7.02 7.01 5.32
CA GLU A 18 -6.63 8.31 5.85
C GLU A 18 -5.27 8.77 5.27
N GLU A 19 -4.29 7.86 5.19
CA GLU A 19 -3.01 8.17 4.55
C GLU A 19 -3.19 8.43 3.04
N ALA A 20 -3.95 7.59 2.33
CA ALA A 20 -4.19 7.77 0.90
C ALA A 20 -4.94 9.08 0.60
N GLN A 21 -5.97 9.40 1.38
CA GLN A 21 -6.71 10.65 1.26
C GLN A 21 -5.80 11.87 1.42
N ARG A 22 -4.98 11.89 2.48
CA ARG A 22 -4.05 12.98 2.75
C ARG A 22 -3.02 13.15 1.62
N ILE A 23 -2.47 12.04 1.12
CA ILE A 23 -1.48 12.06 0.03
C ILE A 23 -2.13 12.54 -1.27
N LEU A 24 -3.28 11.98 -1.65
CA LEU A 24 -3.95 12.32 -2.90
C LEU A 24 -4.52 13.74 -2.90
N SER A 25 -5.08 14.24 -1.78
CA SER A 25 -5.52 15.62 -1.66
C SER A 25 -4.37 16.61 -1.88
N ASN A 26 -3.17 16.32 -1.38
CA ASN A 26 -1.97 17.12 -1.66
C ASN A 26 -1.54 17.09 -3.15
N LEU A 27 -1.97 16.08 -3.90
CA LEU A 27 -1.75 15.94 -5.34
C LEU A 27 -2.94 16.45 -6.17
N GLY A 28 -3.98 17.02 -5.53
CA GLY A 28 -5.16 17.59 -6.20
C GLY A 28 -6.24 16.56 -6.57
N LEU A 29 -6.20 15.36 -6.01
CA LEU A 29 -7.21 14.32 -6.20
C LEU A 29 -7.99 14.06 -4.91
N GLU A 30 -9.31 14.09 -5.02
CA GLU A 30 -10.21 13.73 -3.92
C GLU A 30 -10.73 12.30 -4.09
N ILE A 31 -10.77 11.55 -2.99
CA ILE A 31 -11.27 10.18 -2.94
C ILE A 31 -12.36 10.03 -1.86
N ASN A 32 -13.29 9.14 -2.12
CA ASN A 32 -14.34 8.76 -1.18
C ASN A 32 -14.07 7.37 -0.61
N MET A 33 -14.31 7.19 0.70
CA MET A 33 -14.19 5.86 1.31
C MET A 33 -15.32 4.94 0.84
N PHE A 34 -14.96 3.76 0.31
CA PHE A 34 -15.86 2.63 0.16
C PHE A 34 -15.47 1.54 1.15
N LYS A 35 -16.03 1.62 2.36
CA LYS A 35 -15.73 0.65 3.42
C LYS A 35 -16.33 -0.71 3.08
N THR A 36 -15.48 -1.66 2.71
CA THR A 36 -15.88 -3.01 2.32
C THR A 36 -14.78 -4.02 2.58
N THR A 37 -15.14 -5.27 2.77
CA THR A 37 -14.22 -6.41 2.74
C THR A 37 -14.11 -6.88 1.30
N LEU A 38 -12.88 -7.06 0.81
CA LEU A 38 -12.59 -7.53 -0.54
C LEU A 38 -12.18 -9.00 -0.52
N GLU A 39 -12.45 -9.70 -1.63
CA GLU A 39 -11.98 -11.06 -1.82
C GLU A 39 -10.45 -11.08 -1.87
N GLU A 40 -9.82 -11.86 -1.00
CA GLU A 40 -8.38 -12.01 -0.93
C GLU A 40 -7.99 -13.42 -1.33
N ILE A 41 -7.44 -13.55 -2.53
CA ILE A 41 -6.93 -14.83 -3.03
C ILE A 41 -5.56 -15.15 -2.40
N GLN A 42 -5.24 -16.42 -2.28
CA GLN A 42 -3.89 -16.86 -1.94
C GLN A 42 -3.03 -16.90 -3.21
N SER A 43 -2.02 -16.05 -3.28
CA SER A 43 -1.04 -16.00 -4.36
C SER A 43 0.30 -15.46 -3.83
N ASN A 44 1.39 -15.89 -4.44
CA ASN A 44 2.72 -15.31 -4.22
C ASN A 44 2.92 -13.99 -5.01
N SER A 45 1.98 -13.66 -5.89
CA SER A 45 2.01 -12.44 -6.70
C SER A 45 1.09 -11.37 -6.11
N MET A 46 1.67 -10.31 -5.56
CA MET A 46 0.90 -9.16 -5.11
C MET A 46 0.09 -8.50 -6.24
N ASN A 47 0.61 -8.54 -7.47
CA ASN A 47 -0.10 -8.01 -8.65
C ASN A 47 -1.40 -8.77 -8.92
N GLU A 48 -1.40 -10.11 -8.81
CA GLU A 48 -2.61 -10.93 -8.97
C GLU A 48 -3.62 -10.65 -7.85
N ILE A 49 -3.15 -10.54 -6.61
CA ILE A 49 -3.99 -10.22 -5.45
C ILE A 49 -4.64 -8.85 -5.63
N ALA A 50 -3.84 -7.82 -5.94
CA ALA A 50 -4.32 -6.46 -6.15
C ALA A 50 -5.32 -6.36 -7.31
N LYS A 51 -5.03 -7.02 -8.43
CA LYS A 51 -5.95 -7.08 -9.58
C LYS A 51 -7.29 -7.71 -9.20
N ARG A 52 -7.27 -8.82 -8.46
CA ARG A 52 -8.50 -9.50 -8.03
C ARG A 52 -9.32 -8.64 -7.07
N LYS A 53 -8.67 -8.02 -6.09
CA LYS A 53 -9.31 -7.08 -5.16
C LYS A 53 -9.95 -5.89 -5.89
N ALA A 54 -9.28 -5.30 -6.90
CA ALA A 54 -9.81 -4.19 -7.66
C ALA A 54 -11.07 -4.57 -8.47
N LEU A 55 -11.07 -5.73 -9.12
CA LEU A 55 -12.22 -6.28 -9.82
C LEU A 55 -13.40 -6.55 -8.87
N ASP A 56 -13.14 -7.13 -7.70
CA ASP A 56 -14.17 -7.36 -6.68
C ASP A 56 -14.75 -6.04 -6.17
N ALA A 57 -13.89 -5.05 -5.89
CA ALA A 57 -14.32 -3.71 -5.48
C ALA A 57 -15.22 -3.06 -6.54
N PHE A 58 -14.80 -3.07 -7.81
CA PHE A 58 -15.60 -2.51 -8.91
C PHE A 58 -16.94 -3.21 -9.06
N ARG A 59 -17.00 -4.54 -8.97
CA ARG A 59 -18.26 -5.30 -9.05
C ARG A 59 -19.24 -4.92 -7.96
N LYS A 60 -18.74 -4.56 -6.78
CA LYS A 60 -19.56 -4.14 -5.63
C LYS A 60 -20.08 -2.72 -5.75
N ILE A 61 -19.21 -1.77 -6.18
CA ILE A 61 -19.59 -0.35 -6.20
C ILE A 61 -20.10 0.14 -7.56
N LYS A 62 -19.66 -0.47 -8.67
CA LYS A 62 -19.99 -0.07 -10.05
C LYS A 62 -19.62 1.38 -10.37
N LYS A 63 -18.53 1.86 -9.78
CA LYS A 63 -17.93 3.20 -9.97
C LYS A 63 -16.42 3.07 -10.03
N PRO A 64 -15.70 4.09 -10.61
CA PRO A 64 -14.25 4.11 -10.58
C PRO A 64 -13.70 3.92 -9.16
N VAL A 65 -12.82 2.96 -8.98
CA VAL A 65 -12.33 2.56 -7.67
C VAL A 65 -10.85 2.24 -7.70
N ILE A 66 -10.16 2.63 -6.64
CA ILE A 66 -8.81 2.17 -6.33
C ILE A 66 -8.84 1.29 -5.08
N ILE A 67 -7.93 0.34 -5.07
CA ILE A 67 -7.55 -0.43 -3.87
C ILE A 67 -6.05 -0.30 -3.64
N GLU A 68 -5.62 -0.61 -2.45
CA GLU A 68 -4.21 -0.78 -2.12
C GLU A 68 -3.95 -2.15 -1.54
N ASP A 69 -2.87 -2.77 -2.02
CA ASP A 69 -2.25 -3.92 -1.38
C ASP A 69 -0.79 -3.61 -1.07
N ASP A 70 -0.32 -4.00 0.12
CA ASP A 70 1.04 -3.74 0.55
C ASP A 70 1.66 -4.93 1.27
N GLY A 71 2.98 -5.02 1.25
CA GLY A 71 3.70 -6.10 1.90
C GLY A 71 5.13 -5.72 2.29
N LEU A 72 5.57 -6.28 3.41
CA LEU A 72 6.93 -6.23 3.90
C LEU A 72 7.67 -7.49 3.43
N PHE A 73 8.79 -7.32 2.74
CA PHE A 73 9.64 -8.41 2.25
C PHE A 73 10.99 -8.34 2.94
N ILE A 74 11.37 -9.39 3.67
CA ILE A 74 12.62 -9.47 4.43
C ILE A 74 13.55 -10.46 3.73
N GLU A 75 14.73 -9.99 3.31
CA GLU A 75 15.67 -10.77 2.49
C GLU A 75 16.11 -12.06 3.17
N SER A 76 16.54 -11.99 4.43
CA SER A 76 17.00 -13.14 5.21
C SER A 76 15.89 -14.15 5.57
N LEU A 77 14.65 -13.85 5.26
CA LEU A 77 13.49 -14.73 5.39
C LEU A 77 12.89 -15.10 4.03
N ASP A 78 13.70 -15.07 2.96
CA ASP A 78 13.29 -15.37 1.57
C ASP A 78 12.05 -14.58 1.11
N GLY A 79 11.94 -13.33 1.56
CA GLY A 79 10.83 -12.44 1.25
C GLY A 79 9.60 -12.58 2.16
N PHE A 80 9.63 -13.48 3.17
CA PHE A 80 8.55 -13.53 4.16
C PHE A 80 8.51 -12.22 4.99
N PRO A 81 7.33 -11.68 5.37
CA PRO A 81 5.98 -12.18 5.13
C PRO A 81 5.44 -11.94 3.70
N GLY A 82 5.97 -10.99 2.95
CA GLY A 82 5.55 -10.73 1.57
C GLY A 82 4.05 -10.47 1.42
N PRO A 83 3.36 -11.17 0.50
CA PRO A 83 1.91 -11.03 0.29
C PRO A 83 1.05 -11.37 1.52
N TYR A 84 1.61 -12.08 2.49
CA TYR A 84 0.94 -12.49 3.73
C TYR A 84 1.14 -11.51 4.89
N SER A 85 1.61 -10.28 4.61
CA SER A 85 1.98 -9.28 5.62
C SER A 85 0.86 -9.00 6.62
N SER A 86 -0.38 -8.83 6.18
CA SER A 86 -1.53 -8.59 7.06
C SER A 86 -1.78 -9.78 7.99
N TYR A 87 -1.82 -11.00 7.43
CA TYR A 87 -2.03 -12.22 8.21
C TYR A 87 -0.94 -12.44 9.28
N VAL A 88 0.31 -12.23 8.88
CA VAL A 88 1.47 -12.39 9.78
C VAL A 88 1.45 -11.33 10.87
N TYR A 89 1.06 -10.09 10.53
CA TYR A 89 0.91 -9.04 11.53
C TYR A 89 -0.17 -9.38 12.57
N ASP A 90 -1.32 -9.86 12.11
CA ASP A 90 -2.45 -10.20 12.99
C ASP A 90 -2.19 -11.44 13.86
N THR A 91 -1.26 -12.32 13.45
CA THR A 91 -0.94 -13.56 14.18
C THR A 91 0.27 -13.42 15.11
N ILE A 92 1.43 -13.09 14.56
CA ILE A 92 2.68 -13.01 15.35
C ILE A 92 3.18 -11.58 15.56
N GLY A 93 2.73 -10.63 14.71
CA GLY A 93 3.05 -9.21 14.82
C GLY A 93 4.54 -8.88 14.72
N ASN A 94 4.88 -7.64 15.10
CA ASN A 94 6.26 -7.18 15.11
C ASN A 94 7.16 -8.03 16.02
N LYS A 95 6.63 -8.47 17.16
CA LYS A 95 7.37 -9.33 18.11
C LYS A 95 7.77 -10.66 17.47
N GLY A 96 6.89 -11.25 16.66
CA GLY A 96 7.17 -12.48 15.92
C GLY A 96 8.27 -12.28 14.87
N ILE A 97 8.18 -11.21 14.09
CA ILE A 97 9.23 -10.86 13.11
C ILE A 97 10.59 -10.67 13.81
N MET A 98 10.62 -9.94 14.93
CA MET A 98 11.87 -9.75 15.69
C MET A 98 12.48 -11.05 16.19
N ARG A 99 11.65 -12.02 16.64
CA ARG A 99 12.12 -13.36 17.04
C ARG A 99 12.68 -14.15 15.87
N LEU A 100 12.03 -14.11 14.70
CA LEU A 100 12.52 -14.78 13.49
C LEU A 100 13.89 -14.22 13.03
N LEU A 101 14.17 -12.97 13.38
CA LEU A 101 15.45 -12.30 13.06
C LEU A 101 16.45 -12.32 14.21
N GLU A 102 16.19 -13.08 15.28
CA GLU A 102 17.14 -13.26 16.38
C GLU A 102 18.42 -13.92 15.86
N ASN A 103 19.57 -13.32 16.17
CA ASN A 103 20.90 -13.73 15.68
C ASN A 103 21.11 -13.65 14.17
N ILE A 104 20.23 -12.94 13.44
CA ILE A 104 20.38 -12.65 12.01
C ILE A 104 20.99 -11.25 11.85
N GLU A 105 22.17 -11.19 11.23
CA GLU A 105 22.87 -9.93 10.98
C GLU A 105 22.30 -9.17 9.78
N THR A 106 21.97 -9.89 8.70
CA THR A 106 21.37 -9.31 7.50
C THR A 106 19.90 -9.02 7.71
N ARG A 107 19.56 -7.75 7.82
CA ARG A 107 18.19 -7.29 8.12
C ARG A 107 17.57 -6.52 6.97
N ASN A 108 18.16 -6.62 5.76
CA ASN A 108 17.65 -5.97 4.57
C ASN A 108 16.19 -6.34 4.32
N ALA A 109 15.40 -5.35 3.99
CA ALA A 109 13.98 -5.51 3.73
C ALA A 109 13.51 -4.48 2.71
N LYS A 110 12.33 -4.67 2.15
CA LYS A 110 11.65 -3.66 1.37
C LYS A 110 10.16 -3.66 1.69
N PHE A 111 9.56 -2.48 1.68
CA PHE A 111 8.11 -2.36 1.59
C PHE A 111 7.70 -2.21 0.14
N VAL A 112 6.66 -2.93 -0.26
CA VAL A 112 6.03 -2.82 -1.58
C VAL A 112 4.59 -2.37 -1.38
N ALA A 113 4.12 -1.44 -2.21
CA ALA A 113 2.71 -1.10 -2.33
C ALA A 113 2.28 -1.14 -3.78
N ILE A 114 1.06 -1.60 -4.01
CA ILE A 114 0.40 -1.63 -5.30
C ILE A 114 -0.93 -0.91 -5.17
N ILE A 115 -1.10 0.15 -5.93
CA ILE A 115 -2.41 0.74 -6.16
C ILE A 115 -2.98 0.10 -7.42
N ALA A 116 -4.18 -0.48 -7.32
CA ALA A 116 -4.90 -1.00 -8.48
C ALA A 116 -6.14 -0.17 -8.73
N TYR A 117 -6.23 0.43 -9.89
CA TYR A 117 -7.40 1.17 -10.37
C TYR A 117 -8.26 0.31 -11.26
N CYS A 118 -9.57 0.37 -11.08
CA CYS A 118 -10.54 -0.35 -11.90
C CYS A 118 -11.74 0.55 -12.23
N ASN A 119 -12.08 0.62 -13.51
CA ASN A 119 -13.24 1.36 -14.02
C ASN A 119 -14.05 0.54 -15.03
N GLY A 120 -13.92 -0.79 -15.01
CA GLY A 120 -14.61 -1.72 -15.90
C GLY A 120 -14.38 -3.17 -15.50
N ASP A 121 -15.12 -4.10 -16.09
CA ASP A 121 -15.06 -5.51 -15.68
C ASP A 121 -13.71 -6.20 -16.01
N ASP A 122 -12.92 -5.65 -16.96
CA ASP A 122 -11.62 -6.20 -17.37
C ASP A 122 -10.49 -5.15 -17.46
N ASP A 123 -10.77 -3.90 -17.06
CA ASP A 123 -9.78 -2.81 -17.12
C ASP A 123 -9.21 -2.51 -15.74
N VAL A 124 -8.07 -3.13 -15.43
CA VAL A 124 -7.32 -2.89 -14.19
C VAL A 124 -5.92 -2.37 -14.51
N GLN A 125 -5.63 -1.16 -14.02
CA GLN A 125 -4.30 -0.56 -14.08
C GLN A 125 -3.58 -0.72 -12.73
N LEU A 126 -2.31 -1.12 -12.76
CA LEU A 126 -1.50 -1.38 -11.57
C LEU A 126 -0.35 -0.38 -11.46
N PHE A 127 -0.16 0.18 -10.26
CA PHE A 127 0.91 1.13 -9.95
C PHE A 127 1.70 0.63 -8.75
N GLU A 128 2.78 -0.06 -9.03
CA GLU A 128 3.66 -0.64 -8.00
C GLU A 128 4.80 0.29 -7.66
N SER A 129 5.15 0.36 -6.37
CA SER A 129 6.38 0.97 -5.88
C SER A 129 6.94 0.17 -4.72
N SER A 130 8.26 0.19 -4.58
CA SER A 130 8.93 -0.39 -3.44
C SER A 130 9.95 0.58 -2.84
N ILE A 131 10.07 0.55 -1.53
CA ILE A 131 11.07 1.32 -0.78
C ILE A 131 12.00 0.31 -0.10
N PRO A 132 13.29 0.30 -0.45
CA PRO A 132 14.27 -0.50 0.25
C PRO A 132 14.56 0.06 1.65
N GLY A 133 15.07 -0.78 2.52
CA GLY A 133 15.41 -0.43 3.89
C GLY A 133 15.86 -1.66 4.67
N LYS A 134 15.67 -1.62 5.97
CA LYS A 134 16.05 -2.70 6.89
C LYS A 134 15.11 -2.80 8.08
N ILE A 135 15.08 -3.98 8.71
CA ILE A 135 14.40 -4.17 9.99
C ILE A 135 15.30 -3.67 11.12
N SER A 136 14.74 -2.86 12.00
CA SER A 136 15.40 -2.31 13.20
C SER A 136 15.86 -3.42 14.16
N LEU A 137 16.70 -3.08 15.12
CA LEU A 137 17.11 -4.00 16.20
C LEU A 137 16.12 -4.04 17.37
N SER A 138 15.21 -3.06 17.43
CA SER A 138 14.19 -2.95 18.47
C SER A 138 12.88 -2.47 17.87
N ILE A 139 11.78 -2.75 18.55
CA ILE A 139 10.46 -2.22 18.19
C ILE A 139 10.35 -0.82 18.76
N GLU A 140 10.13 0.19 17.94
CA GLU A 140 9.92 1.56 18.37
C GLU A 140 8.43 1.82 18.66
N GLU A 141 8.15 2.88 19.42
CA GLU A 141 6.76 3.31 19.66
C GLU A 141 6.20 4.13 18.50
N GLY A 142 4.87 4.09 18.34
CA GLY A 142 4.16 4.87 17.34
C GLY A 142 3.97 4.13 16.01
N GLY A 143 3.37 4.82 15.04
CA GLY A 143 3.01 4.25 13.75
C GLY A 143 1.95 3.15 13.84
N TRP A 144 1.79 2.41 12.76
CA TRP A 144 0.90 1.24 12.69
C TRP A 144 1.51 0.15 11.80
N GLY A 145 0.99 -1.08 11.90
CA GLY A 145 1.52 -2.20 11.12
C GLY A 145 3.00 -2.47 11.43
N TYR A 146 3.82 -2.50 10.39
CA TYR A 146 5.27 -2.72 10.50
C TYR A 146 6.09 -1.42 10.60
N ASP A 147 5.45 -0.25 10.66
CA ASP A 147 6.14 1.03 10.85
C ASP A 147 7.13 1.03 12.02
N PRO A 148 6.80 0.40 13.19
CA PRO A 148 7.69 0.35 14.35
C PRO A 148 9.01 -0.40 14.15
N ILE A 149 9.15 -1.17 13.08
CA ILE A 149 10.34 -2.01 12.85
C ILE A 149 11.03 -1.76 11.50
N PHE A 150 10.47 -0.97 10.60
CA PHE A 150 11.06 -0.73 9.29
C PHE A 150 11.75 0.62 9.21
N ILE A 151 13.06 0.61 8.92
CA ILE A 151 13.90 1.80 8.69
C ILE A 151 14.13 1.89 7.18
N PRO A 152 13.58 2.90 6.49
CA PRO A 152 13.83 3.09 5.05
C PRO A 152 15.28 3.52 4.78
N ASP A 153 15.80 3.19 3.62
CA ASP A 153 17.14 3.61 3.22
C ASP A 153 17.26 5.14 3.21
N GLY A 154 18.40 5.60 3.70
CA GLY A 154 18.67 7.04 3.88
C GLY A 154 18.22 7.61 5.22
N GLU A 155 17.44 6.84 6.00
CA GLU A 155 16.94 7.25 7.31
C GLU A 155 17.65 6.49 8.45
N SER A 156 17.64 7.10 9.65
CA SER A 156 18.14 6.47 10.87
C SER A 156 17.02 6.01 11.82
N LYS A 157 15.77 6.38 11.53
CA LYS A 157 14.58 6.10 12.32
C LYS A 157 13.63 5.20 11.55
N THR A 158 12.79 4.50 12.27
CA THR A 158 11.71 3.71 11.68
C THR A 158 10.61 4.61 11.10
N TYR A 159 9.76 4.05 10.24
CA TYR A 159 8.58 4.77 9.73
C TYR A 159 7.67 5.32 10.85
N ALA A 160 7.70 4.71 12.03
CA ALA A 160 6.94 5.21 13.18
C ALA A 160 7.44 6.59 13.66
N ASN A 161 8.73 6.91 13.47
CA ASN A 161 9.38 8.10 14.03
C ASN A 161 10.07 9.00 12.99
N VAL A 162 10.02 8.63 11.71
CA VAL A 162 10.53 9.47 10.64
C VAL A 162 9.56 10.62 10.37
N SER A 163 10.09 11.82 10.13
CA SER A 163 9.27 12.96 9.73
C SER A 163 8.86 12.84 8.25
N ASP A 164 7.67 13.32 7.93
CA ASP A 164 7.17 13.41 6.55
C ASP A 164 7.12 12.07 5.79
N LYS A 165 6.80 10.95 6.48
CA LYS A 165 6.62 9.61 5.86
C LYS A 165 5.81 9.67 4.57
N ASP A 166 4.77 10.51 4.51
CA ASP A 166 3.89 10.67 3.35
C ASP A 166 4.60 11.21 2.09
N LYS A 167 5.83 11.73 2.21
CA LYS A 167 6.58 12.22 1.05
C LYS A 167 7.36 11.13 0.32
N PHE A 168 7.70 10.04 1.00
CA PHE A 168 8.63 9.04 0.45
C PHE A 168 8.28 7.58 0.79
N SER A 169 7.12 7.31 1.40
CA SER A 169 6.71 5.94 1.68
C SER A 169 6.37 5.15 0.40
N HIS A 170 6.38 3.82 0.50
CA HIS A 170 5.93 2.93 -0.56
C HIS A 170 4.53 3.28 -1.07
N ARG A 171 3.60 3.58 -0.15
CA ARG A 171 2.23 4.04 -0.46
C ARG A 171 2.25 5.35 -1.22
N SER A 172 3.00 6.33 -0.75
CA SER A 172 3.10 7.64 -1.41
C SER A 172 3.65 7.53 -2.84
N ALA A 173 4.69 6.73 -3.02
CA ALA A 173 5.29 6.52 -4.33
C ALA A 173 4.31 5.84 -5.32
N SER A 174 3.52 4.85 -4.87
CA SER A 174 2.50 4.19 -5.69
C SER A 174 1.32 5.12 -6.00
N LEU A 175 0.83 5.86 -5.01
CA LEU A 175 -0.26 6.82 -5.19
C LEU A 175 0.14 7.96 -6.13
N LYS A 176 1.40 8.41 -6.08
CA LYS A 176 1.90 9.42 -7.02
C LYS A 176 1.88 8.90 -8.46
N LYS A 177 2.37 7.69 -8.71
CA LYS A 177 2.30 7.07 -10.05
C LYS A 177 0.86 6.97 -10.56
N PHE A 178 -0.06 6.55 -9.69
CA PHE A 178 -1.48 6.52 -10.02
C PHE A 178 -2.03 7.92 -10.34
N SER A 179 -1.76 8.90 -9.49
CA SER A 179 -2.23 10.28 -9.67
C SER A 179 -1.72 10.89 -10.97
N ASP A 180 -0.44 10.75 -11.28
CA ASP A 180 0.16 11.26 -12.51
C ASP A 180 -0.52 10.64 -13.75
N TRP A 181 -0.72 9.33 -13.76
CA TRP A 181 -1.42 8.62 -14.84
C TRP A 181 -2.89 9.04 -14.94
N PHE A 182 -3.60 9.08 -13.82
CA PHE A 182 -5.04 9.39 -13.78
C PHE A 182 -5.32 10.79 -14.30
N MET A 183 -4.54 11.80 -13.89
CA MET A 183 -4.70 13.16 -14.36
C MET A 183 -4.41 13.31 -15.86
N HIS A 184 -3.38 12.64 -16.38
CA HIS A 184 -3.10 12.65 -17.82
C HIS A 184 -4.24 12.00 -18.63
N THR A 185 -4.76 10.86 -18.19
CA THR A 185 -5.86 10.15 -18.87
C THR A 185 -7.15 10.96 -18.89
N GLN A 186 -7.43 11.75 -17.83
CA GLN A 186 -8.60 12.64 -17.80
C GLN A 186 -8.46 13.82 -18.76
N LEU A 187 -7.25 14.33 -18.99
CA LEU A 187 -6.98 15.40 -19.94
C LEU A 187 -7.18 14.92 -21.38
N ASP A 188 -6.73 13.71 -21.71
CA ASP A 188 -6.84 13.13 -23.04
C ASP A 188 -8.29 12.72 -23.42
N SER A 189 -9.12 12.39 -22.43
CA SER A 189 -10.53 12.04 -22.62
C SER A 189 -11.47 13.26 -22.72
N GLY A 190 -10.96 14.43 -22.54
CA GLY A 190 -11.69 15.72 -22.60
C GLY A 190 -11.60 16.48 -23.93
N LEU A 191 -11.09 15.85 -25.02
CA LEU A 191 -11.04 16.37 -26.40
C LEU A 191 -12.27 15.98 -27.22
#